data_3e6f86258d5d0bd7016d0611b217aa69
#
_entry.id   3e6f86258d5d0bd7016d0611b217aa69
#
_cell.length_a   1.000
_cell.length_b   1.000
_cell.length_c   1.000
_cell.angle_alpha   90.00
_cell.angle_beta   90.00
_cell.angle_gamma   90.00
#
_symmetry.space_group_name_H-M   'P 1'
#
loop_
_entity.id
_entity.type
_entity.pdbx_description
1 polymer ?
#
loop_
_entity_poly.entity_id
_entity_poly.type
_entity_poly.pdbx_seq_one_letter_code
_entity_poly.pdbx_strand_id
1 'polypeptide(L)'
;VKLVSEVCESSADLAEQLGIQLKFVCAMDRRVCAIHPAAVEQMLYHLLSNALKFTPAGGAVTVELKKSGETLRLTVSDTGCGIPPERMAHLFDGCFQPGHPSPAPYGLGLGLPLCRAIAEKHGGSITVESAPGKGSRFMVSLPDRQLGSQLSDIPSVYNGGFSRPLLGLADALPSDAFAVRNLE
;
A
#
# COMPACT_ATOMS: atom_id res chain seq x y z
N VAL A 1 0.50 -14.86 0.86
CA VAL A 1 -0.43 -14.75 -0.27
C VAL A 1 -1.78 -14.27 0.24
N LYS A 2 -2.44 -14.99 1.15
CA LYS A 2 -3.80 -14.71 1.65
C LYS A 2 -4.00 -13.25 2.09
N LEU A 3 -3.12 -12.72 2.95
CA LEU A 3 -3.19 -11.34 3.45
C LEU A 3 -3.22 -10.30 2.30
N VAL A 4 -2.37 -10.48 1.28
CA VAL A 4 -2.31 -9.54 0.14
C VAL A 4 -3.58 -9.63 -0.71
N SER A 5 -4.11 -10.85 -0.94
CA SER A 5 -5.38 -11.05 -1.64
C SER A 5 -6.54 -10.36 -0.92
N GLU A 6 -6.67 -10.58 0.39
CA GLU A 6 -7.74 -9.98 1.22
C GLU A 6 -7.70 -8.44 1.20
N VAL A 7 -6.50 -7.84 1.25
CA VAL A 7 -6.36 -6.38 1.13
C VAL A 7 -6.76 -5.88 -0.25
N CYS A 8 -6.37 -6.58 -1.33
CA CYS A 8 -6.77 -6.21 -2.69
C CYS A 8 -8.28 -6.36 -2.90
N GLU A 9 -8.88 -7.45 -2.43
CA GLU A 9 -10.32 -7.70 -2.50
C GLU A 9 -11.10 -6.60 -1.76
N SER A 10 -10.68 -6.25 -0.53
CA SER A 10 -11.32 -5.20 0.25
C SER A 10 -11.14 -3.79 -0.31
N SER A 11 -10.19 -3.58 -1.22
CA SER A 11 -9.95 -2.32 -1.91
C SER A 11 -10.59 -2.23 -3.29
N ALA A 12 -11.18 -3.34 -3.77
CA ALA A 12 -11.72 -3.45 -5.13
C ALA A 12 -12.90 -2.50 -5.36
N ASP A 13 -13.84 -2.44 -4.41
CA ASP A 13 -15.03 -1.58 -4.51
C ASP A 13 -14.65 -0.11 -4.62
N LEU A 14 -13.66 0.34 -3.83
CA LEU A 14 -13.16 1.70 -3.92
C LEU A 14 -12.49 1.98 -5.26
N ALA A 15 -11.66 1.05 -5.75
CA ALA A 15 -11.01 1.19 -7.05
C ALA A 15 -12.05 1.30 -8.18
N GLU A 16 -13.11 0.50 -8.13
CA GLU A 16 -14.23 0.57 -9.09
C GLU A 16 -14.96 1.91 -9.02
N GLN A 17 -15.28 2.42 -7.82
CA GLN A 17 -15.89 3.74 -7.63
C GLN A 17 -15.04 4.87 -8.20
N LEU A 18 -13.70 4.76 -8.13
CA LEU A 18 -12.76 5.71 -8.71
C LEU A 18 -12.55 5.50 -10.22
N GLY A 19 -13.17 4.47 -10.82
CA GLY A 19 -12.98 4.10 -12.21
C GLY A 19 -11.58 3.57 -12.52
N ILE A 20 -10.91 2.93 -11.54
CA ILE A 20 -9.54 2.42 -11.64
C ILE A 20 -9.58 0.90 -11.66
N GLN A 21 -8.87 0.28 -12.61
CA GLN A 21 -8.73 -1.16 -12.66
C GLN A 21 -7.71 -1.64 -11.64
N LEU A 22 -8.14 -2.32 -10.57
CA LEU A 22 -7.26 -2.97 -9.59
C LEU A 22 -7.05 -4.44 -9.95
N LYS A 23 -5.79 -4.87 -10.02
CA LYS A 23 -5.42 -6.25 -10.33
C LYS A 23 -4.44 -6.80 -9.31
N PHE A 24 -4.70 -8.00 -8.79
CA PHE A 24 -3.72 -8.78 -8.02
C PHE A 24 -3.12 -9.90 -8.88
N VAL A 25 -1.81 -10.01 -8.88
CA VAL A 25 -1.03 -11.01 -9.63
C VAL A 25 -0.14 -11.77 -8.65
N CYS A 26 -0.34 -13.08 -8.55
CA CYS A 26 0.48 -13.96 -7.75
C CYS A 26 0.63 -15.31 -8.44
N ALA A 27 1.86 -15.71 -8.71
CA ALA A 27 2.18 -17.01 -9.28
C ALA A 27 2.59 -18.04 -8.22
N MET A 28 2.48 -17.66 -6.93
CA MET A 28 2.86 -18.53 -5.82
C MET A 28 1.63 -19.22 -5.23
N ASP A 29 1.81 -20.47 -4.85
CA ASP A 29 0.88 -21.18 -4.00
C ASP A 29 0.88 -20.62 -2.56
N ARG A 30 0.02 -21.17 -1.72
CA ARG A 30 -0.09 -20.80 -0.31
C ARG A 30 1.29 -20.84 0.37
N ARG A 31 1.73 -19.69 0.92
CA ARG A 31 3.00 -19.56 1.61
C ARG A 31 2.82 -18.92 2.97
N VAL A 32 3.50 -19.48 3.95
CA VAL A 32 3.58 -18.96 5.33
C VAL A 32 4.98 -18.40 5.51
N CYS A 33 5.08 -17.16 5.96
CA CYS A 33 6.34 -16.51 6.27
C CYS A 33 6.25 -15.75 7.59
N ALA A 34 7.40 -15.54 8.24
CA ALA A 34 7.51 -14.81 9.49
C ALA A 34 7.41 -13.30 9.24
N ILE A 35 6.19 -12.77 9.30
CA ILE A 35 5.91 -11.34 9.21
C ILE A 35 5.00 -10.92 10.35
N HIS A 36 4.97 -9.63 10.64
CA HIS A 36 3.93 -9.04 11.49
C HIS A 36 2.73 -8.66 10.59
N PRO A 37 1.63 -9.45 10.60
CA PRO A 37 0.56 -9.31 9.60
C PRO A 37 -0.05 -7.92 9.55
N ALA A 38 -0.39 -7.34 10.72
CA ALA A 38 -1.00 -6.02 10.80
C ALA A 38 -0.10 -4.89 10.26
N ALA A 39 1.22 -4.99 10.47
CA ALA A 39 2.15 -3.98 9.94
C ALA A 39 2.27 -4.08 8.42
N VAL A 40 2.35 -5.31 7.87
CA VAL A 40 2.40 -5.52 6.41
C VAL A 40 1.08 -5.14 5.75
N GLU A 41 -0.05 -5.43 6.39
CA GLU A 41 -1.37 -4.97 5.96
C GLU A 41 -1.44 -3.43 5.88
N GLN A 42 -1.01 -2.75 6.95
CA GLN A 42 -0.96 -1.27 7.00
C GLN A 42 -0.06 -0.71 5.89
N MET A 43 1.12 -1.28 5.70
CA MET A 43 2.02 -0.89 4.63
C MET A 43 1.36 -1.01 3.25
N LEU A 44 0.66 -2.12 2.99
CA LEU A 44 -0.01 -2.35 1.72
C LEU A 44 -1.16 -1.35 1.49
N TYR A 45 -1.95 -1.05 2.53
CA TYR A 45 -2.98 -0.01 2.42
C TYR A 45 -2.39 1.37 2.11
N HIS A 46 -1.26 1.77 2.70
CA HIS A 46 -0.61 3.04 2.36
C HIS A 46 -0.12 3.07 0.91
N LEU A 47 0.44 1.98 0.40
CA LEU A 47 0.87 1.89 -1.00
C LEU A 47 -0.32 1.92 -1.96
N LEU A 48 -1.41 1.19 -1.65
CA LEU A 48 -2.64 1.20 -2.44
C LEU A 48 -3.34 2.57 -2.41
N SER A 49 -3.43 3.20 -1.23
CA SER A 49 -3.99 4.55 -1.10
C SER A 49 -3.28 5.55 -2.00
N ASN A 50 -1.94 5.52 -2.01
CA ASN A 50 -1.16 6.37 -2.92
C ASN A 50 -1.43 6.03 -4.39
N ALA A 51 -1.44 4.75 -4.76
CA ALA A 51 -1.68 4.31 -6.13
C ALA A 51 -3.07 4.77 -6.62
N LEU A 52 -4.13 4.55 -5.82
CA LEU A 52 -5.49 4.95 -6.17
C LEU A 52 -5.66 6.48 -6.24
N LYS A 53 -5.05 7.21 -5.31
CA LYS A 53 -5.12 8.67 -5.23
C LYS A 53 -4.47 9.36 -6.44
N PHE A 54 -3.36 8.84 -6.94
CA PHE A 54 -2.58 9.48 -8.00
C PHE A 54 -2.83 8.89 -9.38
N THR A 55 -3.70 7.90 -9.49
CA THR A 55 -4.14 7.32 -10.77
C THR A 55 -5.47 7.96 -11.20
N PRO A 56 -5.57 8.53 -12.40
CA PRO A 56 -6.83 9.06 -12.90
C PRO A 56 -7.81 7.95 -13.24
N ALA A 57 -9.09 8.28 -13.32
CA ALA A 57 -10.12 7.36 -13.80
C ALA A 57 -9.76 6.82 -15.20
N GLY A 58 -10.01 5.55 -15.44
CA GLY A 58 -9.56 4.81 -16.62
C GLY A 58 -8.16 4.23 -16.51
N GLY A 59 -7.41 4.57 -15.44
CA GLY A 59 -6.10 4.00 -15.17
C GLY A 59 -6.14 2.63 -14.50
N ALA A 60 -4.95 2.10 -14.19
CA ALA A 60 -4.80 0.77 -13.60
C ALA A 60 -3.81 0.77 -12.43
N VAL A 61 -4.09 -0.04 -11.43
CA VAL A 61 -3.21 -0.38 -10.31
C VAL A 61 -3.01 -1.89 -10.29
N THR A 62 -1.75 -2.33 -10.24
CA THR A 62 -1.41 -3.74 -10.17
C THR A 62 -0.60 -4.02 -8.90
N VAL A 63 -1.09 -4.95 -8.09
CA VAL A 63 -0.37 -5.51 -6.96
C VAL A 63 0.20 -6.85 -7.39
N GLU A 64 1.50 -7.02 -7.31
CA GLU A 64 2.18 -8.25 -7.68
C GLU A 64 2.94 -8.81 -6.48
N LEU A 65 2.79 -10.11 -6.21
CA LEU A 65 3.54 -10.82 -5.18
C LEU A 65 4.34 -11.97 -5.82
N LYS A 66 5.65 -11.91 -5.69
CA LYS A 66 6.58 -12.89 -6.24
C LYS A 66 7.61 -13.34 -5.22
N LYS A 67 8.10 -14.56 -5.35
CA LYS A 67 9.31 -15.01 -4.71
C LYS A 67 10.50 -14.77 -5.62
N SER A 68 11.59 -14.22 -5.07
CA SER A 68 12.86 -13.99 -5.76
C SER A 68 14.00 -14.46 -4.85
N GLY A 69 14.50 -15.67 -5.07
CA GLY A 69 15.50 -16.30 -4.20
C GLY A 69 14.94 -16.46 -2.77
N GLU A 70 15.66 -15.90 -1.79
CA GLU A 70 15.32 -15.91 -0.36
C GLU A 70 14.47 -14.69 0.05
N THR A 71 13.86 -13.98 -0.90
CA THR A 71 13.02 -12.82 -0.64
C THR A 71 11.63 -12.97 -1.23
N LEU A 72 10.65 -12.38 -0.55
CA LEU A 72 9.33 -12.11 -1.09
C LEU A 72 9.31 -10.68 -1.58
N ARG A 73 8.95 -10.48 -2.83
CA ARG A 73 8.81 -9.15 -3.45
C ARG A 73 7.33 -8.84 -3.62
N LEU A 74 6.90 -7.78 -2.94
CA LEU A 74 5.59 -7.18 -3.12
C LEU A 74 5.76 -5.91 -3.94
N THR A 75 5.08 -5.81 -5.06
CA THR A 75 5.14 -4.65 -5.96
C THR A 75 3.75 -4.05 -6.12
N VAL A 76 3.64 -2.74 -5.93
CA VAL A 76 2.45 -1.95 -6.25
C VAL A 76 2.82 -1.00 -7.38
N SER A 77 2.18 -1.17 -8.54
CA SER A 77 2.41 -0.35 -9.74
C SER A 77 1.13 0.37 -10.12
N ASP A 78 1.24 1.64 -10.46
CA ASP A 78 0.15 2.48 -10.95
C ASP A 78 0.48 3.08 -12.32
N THR A 79 -0.57 3.49 -13.04
CA THR A 79 -0.46 4.23 -14.30
C THR A 79 -0.78 5.72 -14.12
N GLY A 80 -0.48 6.25 -12.95
CA GLY A 80 -0.81 7.61 -12.55
C GLY A 80 0.13 8.68 -13.09
N CYS A 81 0.09 9.85 -12.46
CA CYS A 81 0.88 11.02 -12.89
C CYS A 81 2.40 10.85 -12.74
N GLY A 82 2.84 9.82 -11.98
CA GLY A 82 4.25 9.62 -11.67
C GLY A 82 4.80 10.65 -10.68
N ILE A 83 6.09 10.52 -10.37
CA ILE A 83 6.78 11.33 -9.37
C ILE A 83 7.93 12.08 -10.05
N PRO A 84 8.00 13.41 -9.91
CA PRO A 84 9.10 14.19 -10.42
C PRO A 84 10.43 13.85 -9.73
N PRO A 85 11.57 13.91 -10.45
CA PRO A 85 12.89 13.54 -9.92
C PRO A 85 13.28 14.29 -8.64
N GLU A 86 12.92 15.55 -8.55
CA GLU A 86 13.21 16.40 -7.37
C GLU A 86 12.48 15.93 -6.10
N ARG A 87 11.35 15.21 -6.23
CA ARG A 87 10.62 14.63 -5.10
C ARG A 87 11.11 13.23 -4.73
N MET A 88 11.72 12.52 -5.69
CA MET A 88 12.20 11.14 -5.47
C MET A 88 13.23 11.07 -4.34
N ALA A 89 14.13 12.04 -4.24
CA ALA A 89 15.20 12.08 -3.24
C ALA A 89 14.66 12.14 -1.79
N HIS A 90 13.49 12.73 -1.59
CA HIS A 90 12.90 13.00 -0.26
C HIS A 90 11.60 12.21 0.00
N LEU A 91 11.30 11.24 -0.85
CA LEU A 91 10.01 10.55 -0.82
C LEU A 91 9.75 9.78 0.48
N PHE A 92 10.81 9.32 1.14
CA PHE A 92 10.76 8.55 2.38
C PHE A 92 11.22 9.34 3.62
N ASP A 93 11.53 10.63 3.51
CA ASP A 93 12.16 11.40 4.60
C ASP A 93 11.17 11.90 5.67
N GLY A 94 9.86 11.77 5.43
CA GLY A 94 8.84 11.90 6.48
C GLY A 94 8.64 13.27 7.09
N CYS A 95 9.09 14.34 6.48
CA CYS A 95 8.84 15.68 6.98
C CYS A 95 8.38 16.63 5.89
N PHE A 96 7.28 17.29 6.20
CA PHE A 96 6.91 18.58 5.63
C PHE A 96 8.13 19.52 5.75
N GLN A 97 8.84 19.75 4.66
CA GLN A 97 9.81 20.86 4.65
C GLN A 97 9.01 22.17 4.66
N PRO A 98 9.12 23.01 5.71
CA PRO A 98 8.52 24.33 5.71
C PRO A 98 9.07 25.13 4.52
N GLY A 99 8.18 25.59 3.63
CA GLY A 99 8.57 26.41 2.49
C GLY A 99 8.33 25.82 1.11
N HIS A 100 8.02 24.52 0.99
CA HIS A 100 7.45 23.99 -0.24
C HIS A 100 5.93 23.89 -0.11
N PRO A 101 5.16 24.60 -0.95
CA PRO A 101 3.71 24.42 -0.97
C PRO A 101 3.43 22.97 -1.33
N SER A 102 2.82 22.23 -0.41
CA SER A 102 2.24 20.92 -0.75
C SER A 102 1.18 21.15 -1.82
N PRO A 103 1.33 20.62 -3.03
CA PRO A 103 0.36 20.90 -4.09
C PRO A 103 -0.94 20.12 -3.94
N ALA A 104 -1.13 19.42 -2.83
CA ALA A 104 -2.33 18.66 -2.61
C ALA A 104 -2.81 18.74 -1.15
N PRO A 105 -4.11 18.97 -0.91
CA PRO A 105 -4.73 18.98 0.41
C PRO A 105 -4.85 17.59 1.05
N TYR A 106 -4.06 16.61 0.62
CA TYR A 106 -4.31 15.19 0.88
C TYR A 106 -3.13 14.52 1.57
N GLY A 107 -3.27 14.33 2.90
CA GLY A 107 -2.42 13.49 3.73
C GLY A 107 -1.17 14.16 4.31
N LEU A 108 -0.78 13.70 5.49
CA LEU A 108 0.36 14.23 6.27
C LEU A 108 1.74 13.82 5.71
N GLY A 109 1.80 13.07 4.60
CA GLY A 109 3.05 12.60 4.01
C GLY A 109 3.78 11.52 4.83
N LEU A 110 3.12 10.90 5.81
CA LEU A 110 3.73 9.94 6.73
C LEU A 110 3.66 8.47 6.24
N GLY A 111 2.84 8.19 5.22
CA GLY A 111 2.61 6.81 4.77
C GLY A 111 3.87 6.13 4.23
N LEU A 112 4.63 6.77 3.36
CA LEU A 112 5.83 6.18 2.77
C LEU A 112 6.99 6.01 3.76
N PRO A 113 7.30 6.98 4.65
CA PRO A 113 8.24 6.77 5.75
C PRO A 113 7.86 5.58 6.64
N LEU A 114 6.57 5.41 6.94
CA LEU A 114 6.07 4.27 7.69
C LEU A 114 6.28 2.96 6.92
N CYS A 115 5.98 2.93 5.62
CA CYS A 115 6.25 1.77 4.76
C CYS A 115 7.72 1.36 4.81
N ARG A 116 8.64 2.34 4.75
CA ARG A 116 10.08 2.10 4.88
C ARG A 116 10.44 1.50 6.23
N ALA A 117 9.96 2.11 7.32
CA ALA A 117 10.22 1.61 8.68
C ALA A 117 9.67 0.20 8.90
N ILE A 118 8.51 -0.15 8.34
CA ILE A 118 7.94 -1.49 8.39
C ILE A 118 8.83 -2.47 7.62
N ALA A 119 9.23 -2.15 6.39
CA ALA A 119 10.12 -3.01 5.60
C ALA A 119 11.45 -3.28 6.31
N GLU A 120 12.09 -2.23 6.83
CA GLU A 120 13.37 -2.31 7.56
C GLU A 120 13.25 -3.15 8.86
N LYS A 121 12.16 -3.00 9.63
CA LYS A 121 11.89 -3.83 10.83
C LYS A 121 11.74 -5.32 10.50
N HIS A 122 11.31 -5.65 9.30
CA HIS A 122 11.25 -7.04 8.80
C HIS A 122 12.60 -7.52 8.22
N GLY A 123 13.63 -6.68 8.22
CA GLY A 123 14.94 -6.95 7.62
C GLY A 123 14.91 -6.87 6.09
N GLY A 124 13.97 -6.13 5.55
CA GLY A 124 13.77 -5.90 4.13
C GLY A 124 14.06 -4.46 3.71
N SER A 125 13.57 -4.09 2.55
CA SER A 125 13.72 -2.74 1.99
C SER A 125 12.53 -2.36 1.12
N ILE A 126 12.37 -1.06 0.87
CA ILE A 126 11.43 -0.51 -0.10
C ILE A 126 12.19 0.34 -1.10
N THR A 127 11.88 0.20 -2.38
CA THR A 127 12.41 1.02 -3.48
C THR A 127 11.28 1.52 -4.35
N VAL A 128 11.56 2.55 -5.16
CA VAL A 128 10.57 3.15 -6.06
C VAL A 128 11.20 3.42 -7.42
N GLU A 129 10.44 3.15 -8.47
CA GLU A 129 10.71 3.54 -9.84
C GLU A 129 9.54 4.39 -10.32
N SER A 130 9.80 5.59 -10.80
CA SER A 130 8.73 6.48 -11.29
C SER A 130 9.31 7.51 -12.25
N ALA A 131 8.46 7.99 -13.17
CA ALA A 131 8.74 9.13 -14.02
C ALA A 131 7.44 9.91 -14.29
N PRO A 132 7.50 11.23 -14.46
CA PRO A 132 6.34 12.04 -14.78
C PRO A 132 5.54 11.49 -15.97
N GLY A 133 4.24 11.30 -15.80
CA GLY A 133 3.32 10.77 -16.80
C GLY A 133 3.44 9.26 -17.08
N LYS A 134 4.30 8.53 -16.36
CA LYS A 134 4.49 7.08 -16.56
C LYS A 134 4.06 6.23 -15.37
N GLY A 135 3.41 6.84 -14.36
CA GLY A 135 3.04 6.17 -13.13
C GLY A 135 4.22 5.90 -12.22
N SER A 136 3.97 5.09 -11.20
CA SER A 136 4.97 4.72 -10.19
C SER A 136 4.94 3.23 -9.92
N ARG A 137 6.09 2.71 -9.48
CA ARG A 137 6.24 1.32 -9.06
C ARG A 137 6.99 1.28 -7.74
N PHE A 138 6.29 0.91 -6.68
CA PHE A 138 6.86 0.67 -5.36
C PHE A 138 7.15 -0.80 -5.19
N MET A 139 8.38 -1.14 -4.80
CA MET A 139 8.83 -2.52 -4.62
C MET A 139 9.30 -2.73 -3.18
N VAL A 140 8.62 -3.59 -2.46
CA VAL A 140 8.99 -4.03 -1.11
C VAL A 140 9.60 -5.41 -1.20
N SER A 141 10.80 -5.57 -0.66
CA SER A 141 11.50 -6.85 -0.56
C SER A 141 11.58 -7.26 0.91
N LEU A 142 11.00 -8.40 1.27
CA LEU A 142 11.02 -8.96 2.63
C LEU A 142 11.73 -10.31 2.61
N PRO A 143 12.54 -10.66 3.63
CA PRO A 143 13.12 -11.98 3.74
C PRO A 143 12.04 -13.05 3.82
N ASP A 144 12.19 -14.13 3.05
CA ASP A 144 11.32 -15.30 3.08
C ASP A 144 11.69 -16.22 4.25
N ARG A 145 11.51 -15.73 5.47
CA ARG A 145 11.76 -16.53 6.68
C ARG A 145 10.57 -17.44 6.91
N GLN A 146 10.80 -18.74 6.88
CA GLN A 146 9.79 -19.72 7.28
C GLN A 146 9.86 -19.90 8.79
N LEU A 147 8.73 -19.74 9.48
CA LEU A 147 8.58 -20.24 10.84
C LEU A 147 8.23 -21.73 10.76
N GLY A 148 8.95 -22.55 11.56
CA GLY A 148 8.48 -23.89 11.85
C GLY A 148 7.05 -23.80 12.41
N SER A 149 6.23 -24.78 12.16
CA SER A 149 4.81 -25.08 12.37
C SER A 149 3.92 -24.25 13.33
N GLN A 150 4.31 -23.10 13.84
CA GLN A 150 3.46 -22.23 14.67
C GLN A 150 2.84 -21.11 13.80
N LEU A 151 1.65 -21.39 13.30
CA LEU A 151 0.74 -20.36 12.80
C LEU A 151 0.13 -19.65 14.01
N SER A 152 0.42 -18.37 14.19
CA SER A 152 -0.34 -17.55 15.13
C SER A 152 -1.66 -17.15 14.45
N ASP A 153 -2.76 -17.71 14.90
CA ASP A 153 -4.10 -17.15 14.67
C ASP A 153 -4.21 -15.88 15.54
N ILE A 154 -3.65 -14.77 15.07
CA ILE A 154 -3.90 -13.49 15.74
C ILE A 154 -5.27 -13.02 15.25
N PRO A 155 -6.27 -12.94 16.14
CA PRO A 155 -7.58 -12.41 15.77
C PRO A 155 -7.42 -10.99 15.23
N SER A 156 -8.22 -10.64 14.24
CA SER A 156 -8.27 -9.27 13.74
C SER A 156 -8.56 -8.31 14.89
N VAL A 157 -7.65 -7.40 15.18
CA VAL A 157 -7.81 -6.41 16.25
C VAL A 157 -9.06 -5.57 15.94
N TYR A 158 -9.99 -5.51 16.90
CA TYR A 158 -11.17 -4.66 16.83
C TYR A 158 -10.74 -3.18 16.81
N ASN A 159 -11.06 -2.47 15.73
CA ASN A 159 -10.71 -1.06 15.51
C ASN A 159 -11.91 -0.12 15.76
N GLY A 160 -12.62 -0.31 16.84
CA GLY A 160 -13.72 0.61 17.25
C GLY A 160 -14.92 0.62 16.30
N GLY A 161 -15.15 -0.44 15.51
CA GLY A 161 -16.27 -0.53 14.56
C GLY A 161 -15.95 -0.04 13.15
N PHE A 162 -14.82 0.62 12.93
CA PHE A 162 -14.41 1.02 11.58
C PHE A 162 -13.78 -0.14 10.80
N SER A 163 -14.12 -0.26 9.53
CA SER A 163 -13.49 -1.25 8.66
C SER A 163 -12.01 -0.87 8.43
N ARG A 164 -11.12 -1.87 8.42
CA ARG A 164 -9.68 -1.64 8.17
C ARG A 164 -9.40 -1.01 6.80
N PRO A 165 -10.10 -1.41 5.72
CA PRO A 165 -9.97 -0.75 4.42
C PRO A 165 -10.30 0.73 4.48
N LEU A 166 -11.38 1.11 5.16
CA LEU A 166 -11.81 2.50 5.29
C LEU A 166 -10.73 3.36 5.96
N LEU A 167 -10.13 2.86 7.05
CA LEU A 167 -9.05 3.56 7.75
C LEU A 167 -7.76 3.58 6.94
N GLY A 168 -7.40 2.47 6.29
CA GLY A 168 -6.16 2.35 5.54
C GLY A 168 -6.15 3.13 4.23
N LEU A 169 -7.33 3.34 3.64
CA LEU A 169 -7.51 4.06 2.37
C LEU A 169 -8.08 5.47 2.57
N ALA A 170 -8.12 5.97 3.81
CA ALA A 170 -8.73 7.26 4.14
C ALA A 170 -8.24 8.42 3.28
N ASP A 171 -6.96 8.44 2.94
CA ASP A 171 -6.36 9.48 2.11
C ASP A 171 -6.81 9.44 0.63
N ALA A 172 -7.33 8.31 0.17
CA ALA A 172 -7.85 8.13 -1.20
C ALA A 172 -9.37 8.33 -1.28
N LEU A 173 -10.06 8.38 -0.13
CA LEU A 173 -11.50 8.53 -0.07
C LEU A 173 -11.92 10.01 -0.17
N PRO A 174 -12.99 10.32 -0.91
CA PRO A 174 -13.61 11.64 -0.86
C PRO A 174 -14.20 11.90 0.55
N SER A 175 -14.28 13.18 0.94
CA SER A 175 -14.70 13.58 2.29
C SER A 175 -16.11 13.11 2.69
N ASP A 176 -16.99 12.92 1.73
CA ASP A 176 -18.35 12.41 1.93
C ASP A 176 -18.41 10.92 2.26
N ALA A 177 -17.35 10.14 1.97
CA ALA A 177 -17.24 8.74 2.37
C ALA A 177 -17.27 8.58 3.91
N PHE A 178 -16.89 9.63 4.66
CA PHE A 178 -16.89 9.66 6.12
C PHE A 178 -18.19 10.25 6.71
N ALA A 179 -19.19 10.53 5.89
CA ALA A 179 -20.49 10.96 6.40
C ALA A 179 -21.16 9.83 7.21
N VAL A 180 -21.78 10.17 8.35
CA VAL A 180 -22.38 9.21 9.29
C VAL A 180 -23.32 8.20 8.60
N ARG A 181 -24.04 8.66 7.57
CA ARG A 181 -24.95 7.82 6.76
C ARG A 181 -24.26 6.70 5.96
N ASN A 182 -22.94 6.76 5.80
CA ASN A 182 -22.15 5.79 5.03
C ASN A 182 -21.29 4.90 5.94
N LEU A 183 -21.43 5.03 7.27
CA LEU A 183 -20.66 4.29 8.28
C LEU A 183 -21.45 3.13 8.91
N GLU A 184 -22.72 2.98 8.57
CA GLU A 184 -23.59 1.85 8.92
C GLU A 184 -23.51 0.78 7.82
#